data_1259b26723da60facc2978c1726379b8
#
_entry.id   1259b26723da60facc2978c1726379b8
#
_cell.length_a   1.000
_cell.length_b   1.000
_cell.length_c   1.000
_cell.angle_alpha   90.00
_cell.angle_beta   90.00
_cell.angle_gamma   90.00
#
_symmetry.space_group_name_H-M   'P 1'
#
loop_
_entity.id
_entity.type
_entity.pdbx_description
1 polymer ?
#
loop_
_entity_poly.entity_id
_entity_poly.type
_entity_poly.pdbx_seq_one_letter_code
_entity_poly.pdbx_strand_id
1 'polypeptide(L)'
;MGTGFEEIDYIHELAENFYFVQGDSRGLFPHCNGYLLTGEETVLIDTGIGKGKIREIDEKSRIDVVIITHSHPDHILNWDLLEDRHLLLPQQTPDAVYDLELLGQRFAGTLEGGTRWVEVFGRGLGLVPLREPDGRFADGDLLKIGGAELEAIHAPGHLDDHYCFLDRKSGILITADIDFSSFGPWYCNPEADIELFRANIRKLMALPYSQACSSHNTPIKGRAVSEFEAFMAGFDRHRRPVLELCHPSTTVAEISAKSPFFKGRFLDRVIQRTFEGNMIKKILALLVRDGAVEESVGRFRRV
;
A
#
# COMPACT_ATOMS: atom_id res chain seq x y z
N MET A 1 -27.45 18.41 10.29
CA MET A 1 -26.49 19.52 10.34
C MET A 1 -25.26 19.03 9.61
N GLY A 2 -24.73 19.79 8.65
CA GLY A 2 -23.54 19.37 7.90
C GLY A 2 -22.37 19.17 8.84
N THR A 3 -21.49 18.21 8.55
CA THR A 3 -20.32 17.85 9.38
C THR A 3 -19.27 18.97 9.42
N GLY A 4 -19.45 20.01 8.58
CA GLY A 4 -18.53 21.14 8.44
C GLY A 4 -17.21 20.78 7.72
N PHE A 5 -17.06 19.54 7.21
CA PHE A 5 -15.89 19.14 6.40
C PHE A 5 -15.96 19.69 4.97
N GLU A 6 -17.12 20.11 4.49
CA GLU A 6 -17.36 20.66 3.15
C GLU A 6 -16.55 21.93 2.85
N GLU A 7 -16.08 22.64 3.88
CA GLU A 7 -15.26 23.86 3.76
C GLU A 7 -13.75 23.59 3.71
N ILE A 8 -13.32 22.31 3.80
CA ILE A 8 -11.91 21.93 3.85
C ILE A 8 -11.46 21.45 2.48
N ASP A 9 -10.58 22.17 1.82
CA ASP A 9 -10.17 21.96 0.42
C ASP A 9 -9.64 20.57 0.08
N TYR A 10 -9.10 19.85 1.07
CA TYR A 10 -8.53 18.51 0.88
C TYR A 10 -9.49 17.37 1.30
N ILE A 11 -10.72 17.69 1.72
CA ILE A 11 -11.76 16.70 2.08
C ILE A 11 -12.88 16.78 1.05
N HIS A 12 -13.20 15.64 0.44
CA HIS A 12 -14.21 15.56 -0.61
C HIS A 12 -15.22 14.48 -0.28
N GLU A 13 -16.49 14.85 -0.24
CA GLU A 13 -17.57 13.90 -0.01
C GLU A 13 -17.70 12.94 -1.20
N LEU A 14 -17.70 11.63 -0.91
CA LEU A 14 -17.92 10.56 -1.87
C LEU A 14 -19.34 10.03 -1.83
N ALA A 15 -19.89 9.93 -0.63
CA ALA A 15 -21.28 9.58 -0.31
C ALA A 15 -21.63 10.19 1.05
N GLU A 16 -22.90 10.09 1.46
CA GLU A 16 -23.36 10.58 2.76
C GLU A 16 -22.47 10.03 3.89
N ASN A 17 -21.84 10.92 4.65
CA ASN A 17 -20.93 10.61 5.76
C ASN A 17 -19.66 9.80 5.36
N PHE A 18 -19.31 9.77 4.09
CA PHE A 18 -18.11 9.09 3.58
C PHE A 18 -17.26 10.05 2.75
N TYR A 19 -16.04 10.33 3.20
CA TYR A 19 -15.18 11.34 2.60
C TYR A 19 -13.83 10.76 2.18
N PHE A 20 -13.32 11.23 1.05
CA PHE A 20 -11.93 11.11 0.65
C PHE A 20 -11.13 12.25 1.26
N VAL A 21 -10.02 11.92 1.91
CA VAL A 21 -9.09 12.90 2.47
C VAL A 21 -7.80 12.86 1.66
N GLN A 22 -7.56 13.89 0.85
CA GLN A 22 -6.31 13.99 0.11
C GLN A 22 -5.14 14.20 1.08
N GLY A 23 -4.17 13.31 1.07
CA GLY A 23 -2.96 13.40 1.89
C GLY A 23 -2.04 14.55 1.49
N ASP A 24 -1.07 14.87 2.34
CA ASP A 24 0.01 15.79 2.00
C ASP A 24 0.75 15.32 0.75
N SER A 25 1.37 16.21 0.01
CA SER A 25 1.99 15.91 -1.28
C SER A 25 1.05 15.20 -2.28
N ARG A 26 -0.27 15.42 -2.15
CA ARG A 26 -1.33 14.76 -2.93
C ARG A 26 -1.38 13.24 -2.72
N GLY A 27 -1.09 12.78 -1.52
CA GLY A 27 -1.03 11.36 -1.19
C GLY A 27 0.16 10.62 -1.79
N LEU A 28 1.19 11.31 -2.27
CA LEU A 28 2.42 10.67 -2.72
C LEU A 28 3.32 10.35 -1.54
N PHE A 29 3.98 9.21 -1.61
CA PHE A 29 4.94 8.79 -0.59
C PHE A 29 5.88 9.95 -0.16
N PRO A 30 6.10 10.20 1.12
CA PRO A 30 5.82 9.36 2.30
C PRO A 30 4.41 9.51 2.91
N HIS A 31 3.47 10.04 2.17
CA HIS A 31 2.07 10.17 2.59
C HIS A 31 1.16 9.28 1.75
N CYS A 32 -0.03 9.01 2.26
CA CYS A 32 -1.13 8.41 1.53
C CYS A 32 -2.40 9.28 1.63
N ASN A 33 -3.38 9.03 0.80
CA ASN A 33 -4.73 9.51 1.00
C ASN A 33 -5.42 8.65 2.06
N GLY A 34 -6.33 9.23 2.82
CA GLY A 34 -7.14 8.52 3.81
C GLY A 34 -8.63 8.60 3.50
N TYR A 35 -9.42 7.92 4.30
CA TYR A 35 -10.89 7.96 4.21
C TYR A 35 -11.47 8.28 5.58
N LEU A 36 -12.43 9.19 5.61
CA LEU A 36 -13.10 9.62 6.82
C LEU A 36 -14.57 9.21 6.75
N LEU A 37 -15.03 8.54 7.80
CA LEU A 37 -16.42 8.17 7.97
C LEU A 37 -16.97 8.91 9.18
N THR A 38 -18.17 9.47 9.06
CA THR A 38 -18.79 10.27 10.13
C THR A 38 -20.20 9.80 10.39
N GLY A 39 -20.41 9.18 11.54
CA GLY A 39 -21.72 8.67 11.95
C GLY A 39 -21.90 8.86 13.46
N GLU A 40 -22.21 7.79 14.17
CA GLU A 40 -22.16 7.77 15.63
C GLU A 40 -20.73 7.88 16.15
N GLU A 41 -19.76 7.39 15.36
CA GLU A 41 -18.32 7.47 15.58
C GLU A 41 -17.65 8.09 14.36
N THR A 42 -16.56 8.81 14.57
CA THR A 42 -15.68 9.30 13.50
C THR A 42 -14.53 8.32 13.30
N VAL A 43 -14.40 7.81 12.08
CA VAL A 43 -13.41 6.79 11.71
C VAL A 43 -12.45 7.35 10.69
N LEU A 44 -11.14 7.20 10.94
CA LEU A 44 -10.09 7.48 9.96
C LEU A 44 -9.48 6.16 9.46
N ILE A 45 -9.48 5.95 8.17
CA ILE A 45 -8.77 4.85 7.51
C ILE A 45 -7.47 5.38 6.97
N ASP A 46 -6.35 4.83 7.46
CA ASP A 46 -4.96 5.22 7.26
C ASP A 46 -4.58 6.61 7.78
N THR A 47 -3.44 6.70 8.43
CA THR A 47 -3.00 7.90 9.15
C THR A 47 -1.92 8.70 8.42
N GLY A 48 -1.46 8.23 7.27
CA GLY A 48 -0.42 8.90 6.47
C GLY A 48 -0.84 10.18 5.76
N ILE A 49 -2.02 10.71 6.04
CA ILE A 49 -2.58 11.91 5.40
C ILE A 49 -1.82 13.20 5.72
N GLY A 50 -0.98 13.20 6.74
CA GLY A 50 -0.21 14.37 7.21
C GLY A 50 -0.65 14.87 8.58
N LYS A 51 0.34 15.28 9.40
CA LYS A 51 0.12 15.67 10.82
C LYS A 51 -0.87 16.82 10.99
N GLY A 52 -0.78 17.83 10.11
CA GLY A 52 -1.65 19.00 10.17
C GLY A 52 -3.10 18.63 9.93
N LYS A 53 -3.34 17.78 8.94
CA LYS A 53 -4.69 17.33 8.55
C LYS A 53 -5.33 16.44 9.62
N ILE A 54 -4.56 15.53 10.23
CA ILE A 54 -5.07 14.71 11.34
C ILE A 54 -5.54 15.61 12.48
N ARG A 55 -4.73 16.61 12.89
CA ARG A 55 -5.10 17.54 13.98
C ARG A 55 -6.33 18.36 13.63
N GLU A 56 -6.39 18.94 12.43
CA GLU A 56 -7.53 19.73 11.99
C GLU A 56 -8.83 18.91 11.95
N ILE A 57 -8.76 17.66 11.47
CA ILE A 57 -9.90 16.74 11.48
C ILE A 57 -10.31 16.42 12.91
N ASP A 58 -9.37 16.03 13.78
CA ASP A 58 -9.63 15.62 15.16
C ASP A 58 -10.17 16.78 16.02
N GLU A 59 -9.71 18.01 15.80
CA GLU A 59 -10.24 19.22 16.42
C GLU A 59 -11.69 19.52 15.99
N LYS A 60 -12.01 19.26 14.73
CA LYS A 60 -13.33 19.51 14.17
C LYS A 60 -14.36 18.42 14.51
N SER A 61 -13.94 17.18 14.45
CA SER A 61 -14.71 16.00 14.86
C SER A 61 -13.71 14.98 15.39
N ARG A 62 -13.74 14.78 16.71
CA ARG A 62 -12.85 13.83 17.37
C ARG A 62 -12.85 12.50 16.63
N ILE A 63 -11.69 12.05 16.20
CA ILE A 63 -11.52 10.72 15.60
C ILE A 63 -11.65 9.70 16.74
N ASP A 64 -12.58 8.78 16.65
CA ASP A 64 -12.83 7.75 17.68
C ASP A 64 -12.09 6.45 17.35
N VAL A 65 -12.02 6.11 16.05
CA VAL A 65 -11.47 4.85 15.55
C VAL A 65 -10.47 5.10 14.42
N VAL A 66 -9.37 4.35 14.46
CA VAL A 66 -8.36 4.29 13.40
C VAL A 66 -8.37 2.88 12.81
N ILE A 67 -8.51 2.77 11.50
CA ILE A 67 -8.34 1.52 10.75
C ILE A 67 -7.08 1.65 9.90
N ILE A 68 -6.19 0.67 9.95
CA ILE A 68 -5.03 0.59 9.06
C ILE A 68 -5.28 -0.48 8.00
N THR A 69 -5.07 -0.13 6.74
CA THR A 69 -5.26 -1.06 5.62
C THR A 69 -4.15 -2.09 5.52
N HIS A 70 -2.92 -1.69 5.79
CA HIS A 70 -1.72 -2.54 5.80
C HIS A 70 -0.52 -1.82 6.44
N SER A 71 0.57 -2.56 6.69
CA SER A 71 1.68 -2.10 7.52
C SER A 71 2.75 -1.23 6.82
N HIS A 72 2.55 -0.76 5.58
CA HIS A 72 3.52 0.17 4.97
C HIS A 72 3.66 1.48 5.75
N PRO A 73 4.86 2.09 5.74
CA PRO A 73 5.16 3.25 6.58
C PRO A 73 4.27 4.46 6.30
N ASP A 74 3.90 4.68 5.07
CA ASP A 74 3.04 5.80 4.66
C ASP A 74 1.56 5.64 5.05
N HIS A 75 1.11 4.43 5.43
CA HIS A 75 -0.23 4.17 5.97
C HIS A 75 -0.29 4.29 7.49
N ILE A 76 0.80 3.98 8.16
CA ILE A 76 0.91 4.05 9.63
C ILE A 76 1.63 5.31 10.11
N LEU A 77 2.11 6.18 9.21
CA LEU A 77 2.78 7.43 9.58
C LEU A 77 1.82 8.34 10.35
N ASN A 78 2.29 8.91 11.47
CA ASN A 78 1.54 9.81 12.36
C ASN A 78 0.39 9.15 13.17
N TRP A 79 0.31 7.83 13.21
CA TRP A 79 -0.69 7.15 14.03
C TRP A 79 -0.58 7.52 15.51
N ASP A 80 0.63 7.86 15.99
CA ASP A 80 0.95 8.28 17.34
C ASP A 80 0.17 9.53 17.79
N LEU A 81 -0.33 10.34 16.87
CA LEU A 81 -1.25 11.45 17.18
C LEU A 81 -2.62 10.96 17.66
N LEU A 82 -2.93 9.70 17.42
CA LEU A 82 -4.21 9.04 17.71
C LEU A 82 -4.02 7.78 18.58
N GLU A 83 -2.93 7.72 19.36
CA GLU A 83 -2.57 6.54 20.15
C GLU A 83 -3.60 6.15 21.21
N ASP A 84 -4.41 7.11 21.67
CA ASP A 84 -5.50 6.93 22.62
C ASP A 84 -6.87 6.59 21.98
N ARG A 85 -6.89 6.42 20.65
CA ARG A 85 -8.09 6.06 19.90
C ARG A 85 -8.19 4.53 19.72
N HIS A 86 -9.39 4.06 19.39
CA HIS A 86 -9.59 2.64 19.12
C HIS A 86 -8.88 2.23 17.82
N LEU A 87 -7.85 1.38 17.91
CA LEU A 87 -7.03 0.95 16.79
C LEU A 87 -7.47 -0.42 16.28
N LEU A 88 -7.81 -0.50 15.00
CA LEU A 88 -8.15 -1.73 14.29
C LEU A 88 -7.09 -2.06 13.24
N LEU A 89 -6.53 -3.26 13.31
CA LEU A 89 -5.53 -3.76 12.37
C LEU A 89 -6.01 -5.03 11.64
N PRO A 90 -5.47 -5.33 10.44
CA PRO A 90 -5.64 -6.63 9.80
C PRO A 90 -5.23 -7.78 10.72
N GLN A 91 -5.92 -8.92 10.61
CA GLN A 91 -5.54 -10.13 11.33
C GLN A 91 -4.11 -10.57 10.98
N GLN A 92 -3.66 -10.31 9.76
CA GLN A 92 -2.35 -10.69 9.24
C GLN A 92 -1.25 -9.67 9.55
N THR A 93 -1.57 -8.53 10.19
CA THR A 93 -0.53 -7.55 10.55
C THR A 93 0.56 -8.21 11.37
N PRO A 94 1.82 -8.14 10.90
CA PRO A 94 2.94 -8.83 11.54
C PRO A 94 3.37 -8.13 12.84
N ASP A 95 3.88 -8.89 13.80
CA ASP A 95 4.41 -8.36 15.07
C ASP A 95 5.58 -7.37 14.85
N ALA A 96 6.21 -7.43 13.67
CA ALA A 96 7.26 -6.49 13.29
C ALA A 96 6.81 -5.01 13.33
N VAL A 97 5.52 -4.71 13.23
CA VAL A 97 5.01 -3.32 13.32
C VAL A 97 5.22 -2.68 14.68
N TYR A 98 5.49 -3.49 15.72
CA TYR A 98 5.75 -3.03 17.09
C TYR A 98 7.22 -2.69 17.36
N ASP A 99 8.10 -2.93 16.36
CA ASP A 99 9.54 -2.69 16.46
C ASP A 99 10.10 -2.24 15.12
N LEU A 100 10.68 -1.01 15.05
CA LEU A 100 11.20 -0.46 13.81
C LEU A 100 12.35 -1.27 13.20
N GLU A 101 13.19 -1.90 14.01
CA GLU A 101 14.32 -2.69 13.53
C GLU A 101 13.80 -3.98 12.86
N LEU A 102 12.80 -4.63 13.48
CA LEU A 102 12.15 -5.80 12.91
C LEU A 102 11.37 -5.43 11.64
N LEU A 103 10.68 -4.29 11.64
CA LEU A 103 9.92 -3.81 10.49
C LEU A 103 10.85 -3.50 9.30
N GLY A 104 11.97 -2.83 9.56
CA GLY A 104 12.98 -2.57 8.53
C GLY A 104 13.59 -3.84 7.96
N GLN A 105 13.92 -4.84 8.79
CA GLN A 105 14.42 -6.13 8.33
C GLN A 105 13.39 -6.87 7.47
N ARG A 106 12.13 -6.86 7.89
CA ARG A 106 11.03 -7.44 7.13
C ARG A 106 10.93 -6.82 5.74
N PHE A 107 10.87 -5.50 5.64
CA PHE A 107 10.68 -4.82 4.36
C PHE A 107 11.90 -4.87 3.42
N ALA A 108 13.09 -4.98 3.97
CA ALA A 108 14.31 -5.05 3.16
C ALA A 108 14.71 -6.48 2.79
N GLY A 109 14.49 -7.44 3.68
CA GLY A 109 14.92 -8.84 3.52
C GLY A 109 16.42 -9.06 3.69
N THR A 110 17.17 -8.04 4.12
CA THR A 110 18.60 -8.10 4.43
C THR A 110 18.94 -7.21 5.61
N LEU A 111 19.96 -7.56 6.38
CA LEU A 111 20.36 -6.77 7.55
C LEU A 111 20.78 -5.33 7.14
N GLU A 112 21.65 -5.20 6.12
CA GLU A 112 22.09 -3.88 5.63
C GLU A 112 20.90 -3.03 5.15
N GLY A 113 20.05 -3.61 4.32
CA GLY A 113 18.84 -2.95 3.82
C GLY A 113 17.89 -2.56 4.93
N GLY A 114 17.69 -3.43 5.93
CA GLY A 114 16.83 -3.19 7.08
C GLY A 114 17.32 -2.04 7.94
N THR A 115 18.61 -2.05 8.30
CA THR A 115 19.23 -0.93 9.03
C THR A 115 19.06 0.39 8.28
N ARG A 116 19.30 0.38 6.97
CA ARG A 116 19.15 1.58 6.15
C ARG A 116 17.71 2.02 6.01
N TRP A 117 16.79 1.07 5.91
CA TRP A 117 15.35 1.35 5.91
C TRP A 117 14.91 2.08 7.19
N VAL A 118 15.36 1.61 8.36
CA VAL A 118 15.07 2.25 9.66
C VAL A 118 15.61 3.69 9.71
N GLU A 119 16.82 3.91 9.21
CA GLU A 119 17.40 5.26 9.15
C GLU A 119 16.60 6.21 8.26
N VAL A 120 16.22 5.75 7.06
CA VAL A 120 15.59 6.59 6.02
C VAL A 120 14.09 6.73 6.25
N PHE A 121 13.38 5.62 6.41
CA PHE A 121 11.91 5.59 6.52
C PHE A 121 11.42 5.53 7.96
N GLY A 122 12.11 4.82 8.82
CA GLY A 122 11.77 4.80 10.25
C GLY A 122 12.04 6.16 10.88
N ARG A 123 13.28 6.41 11.23
CA ARG A 123 13.71 7.63 11.94
C ARG A 123 13.62 8.89 11.07
N GLY A 124 13.94 8.77 9.78
CA GLY A 124 13.93 9.90 8.84
C GLY A 124 12.55 10.51 8.63
N LEU A 125 11.49 9.73 8.66
CA LEU A 125 10.10 10.19 8.59
C LEU A 125 9.49 10.43 9.98
N GLY A 126 10.16 10.02 11.06
CA GLY A 126 9.63 10.07 12.43
C GLY A 126 8.53 9.04 12.65
N LEU A 127 8.65 7.87 12.01
CA LEU A 127 7.71 6.77 12.20
C LEU A 127 7.83 6.24 13.63
N VAL A 128 6.69 6.07 14.28
CA VAL A 128 6.56 5.46 15.61
C VAL A 128 6.01 4.05 15.44
N PRO A 129 6.57 3.02 16.10
CA PRO A 129 6.00 1.68 16.09
C PRO A 129 4.53 1.70 16.52
N LEU A 130 3.72 0.82 15.92
CA LEU A 130 2.33 0.66 16.37
C LEU A 130 2.32 0.08 17.79
N ARG A 131 1.23 0.31 18.51
CA ARG A 131 0.89 -0.43 19.73
C ARG A 131 0.04 -1.65 19.39
N GLU A 132 -0.17 -2.53 20.37
CA GLU A 132 -1.18 -3.57 20.25
C GLU A 132 -2.54 -2.97 19.90
N PRO A 133 -3.27 -3.54 18.91
CA PRO A 133 -4.57 -3.03 18.52
C PRO A 133 -5.65 -3.39 19.55
N ASP A 134 -6.71 -2.60 19.57
CA ASP A 134 -7.90 -2.89 20.38
C ASP A 134 -8.77 -3.97 19.73
N GLY A 135 -8.63 -4.16 18.41
CA GLY A 135 -9.30 -5.21 17.66
C GLY A 135 -8.60 -5.54 16.35
N ARG A 136 -8.95 -6.67 15.78
CA ARG A 136 -8.46 -7.13 14.47
C ARG A 136 -9.65 -7.53 13.59
N PHE A 137 -9.51 -7.30 12.30
CA PHE A 137 -10.48 -7.74 11.30
C PHE A 137 -9.87 -8.76 10.34
N ALA A 138 -10.73 -9.63 9.79
CA ALA A 138 -10.38 -10.71 8.88
C ALA A 138 -11.11 -10.59 7.54
N ASP A 139 -10.71 -11.41 6.55
CA ASP A 139 -11.38 -11.48 5.24
C ASP A 139 -12.86 -11.82 5.39
N GLY A 140 -13.71 -11.01 4.80
CA GLY A 140 -15.17 -11.15 4.83
C GLY A 140 -15.86 -10.54 6.06
N ASP A 141 -15.12 -9.99 7.03
CA ASP A 141 -15.75 -9.27 8.14
C ASP A 141 -16.52 -8.05 7.65
N LEU A 142 -17.68 -7.83 8.23
CA LEU A 142 -18.52 -6.66 7.97
C LEU A 142 -18.40 -5.68 9.13
N LEU A 143 -17.61 -4.65 8.96
CA LEU A 143 -17.42 -3.59 9.95
C LEU A 143 -18.56 -2.57 9.82
N LYS A 144 -19.45 -2.55 10.80
CA LYS A 144 -20.52 -1.55 10.91
C LYS A 144 -20.01 -0.39 11.75
N ILE A 145 -19.47 0.63 11.11
CA ILE A 145 -18.73 1.68 11.76
C ILE A 145 -18.81 3.00 10.98
N GLY A 146 -18.85 4.13 11.69
CA GLY A 146 -18.93 5.46 11.05
C GLY A 146 -20.13 5.64 10.12
N GLY A 147 -21.23 4.90 10.34
CA GLY A 147 -22.41 4.92 9.49
C GLY A 147 -22.31 4.13 8.18
N ALA A 148 -21.15 3.49 7.91
CA ALA A 148 -20.90 2.62 6.75
C ALA A 148 -21.01 1.13 7.12
N GLU A 149 -21.09 0.29 6.09
CA GLU A 149 -20.99 -1.18 6.19
C GLU A 149 -19.81 -1.66 5.33
N LEU A 150 -18.62 -1.58 5.92
CA LEU A 150 -17.36 -1.93 5.24
C LEU A 150 -17.13 -3.45 5.28
N GLU A 151 -17.21 -4.11 4.14
CA GLU A 151 -16.70 -5.46 3.97
C GLU A 151 -15.17 -5.42 3.86
N ALA A 152 -14.48 -6.04 4.81
CA ALA A 152 -13.03 -6.21 4.77
C ALA A 152 -12.65 -7.30 3.77
N ILE A 153 -11.77 -7.00 2.83
CA ILE A 153 -11.37 -7.90 1.75
C ILE A 153 -9.86 -8.10 1.82
N HIS A 154 -9.43 -9.27 2.25
CA HIS A 154 -8.01 -9.61 2.23
C HIS A 154 -7.53 -9.72 0.78
N ALA A 155 -6.58 -8.89 0.40
CA ALA A 155 -6.05 -8.78 -0.96
C ALA A 155 -4.51 -8.81 -0.96
N PRO A 156 -3.88 -9.90 -0.45
CA PRO A 156 -2.43 -10.01 -0.36
C PRO A 156 -1.77 -10.05 -1.75
N GLY A 157 -0.46 -9.79 -1.75
CA GLY A 157 0.36 -9.78 -2.96
C GLY A 157 1.19 -8.50 -3.07
N HIS A 158 0.63 -7.35 -2.66
CA HIS A 158 1.37 -6.14 -2.35
C HIS A 158 2.16 -6.33 -1.04
N LEU A 159 1.44 -6.58 0.03
CA LEU A 159 1.89 -7.14 1.30
C LEU A 159 0.97 -8.32 1.69
N ASP A 160 1.37 -9.11 2.66
CA ASP A 160 0.57 -10.22 3.18
C ASP A 160 -0.59 -9.75 4.08
N ASP A 161 -0.48 -8.57 4.69
CA ASP A 161 -1.51 -7.92 5.50
C ASP A 161 -2.32 -6.86 4.75
N HIS A 162 -2.25 -6.81 3.41
CA HIS A 162 -2.95 -5.81 2.60
C HIS A 162 -4.45 -6.09 2.52
N TYR A 163 -5.26 -5.09 2.89
CA TYR A 163 -6.71 -5.12 2.83
C TYR A 163 -7.30 -4.00 1.99
N CYS A 164 -8.38 -4.35 1.33
CA CYS A 164 -9.29 -3.43 0.67
C CYS A 164 -10.63 -3.42 1.41
N PHE A 165 -11.47 -2.40 1.18
CA PHE A 165 -12.79 -2.35 1.78
C PHE A 165 -13.85 -2.02 0.74
N LEU A 166 -14.99 -2.72 0.78
CA LEU A 166 -16.16 -2.37 -0.01
C LEU A 166 -17.26 -1.89 0.94
N ASP A 167 -17.62 -0.63 0.85
CA ASP A 167 -18.86 -0.17 1.48
C ASP A 167 -20.06 -0.64 0.65
N ARG A 168 -20.79 -1.60 1.17
CA ARG A 168 -21.94 -2.21 0.50
C ARG A 168 -23.11 -1.24 0.33
N LYS A 169 -23.17 -0.18 1.13
CA LYS A 169 -24.26 0.80 1.11
C LYS A 169 -24.08 1.80 -0.04
N SER A 170 -22.90 2.38 -0.19
CA SER A 170 -22.59 3.37 -1.22
C SER A 170 -21.98 2.79 -2.51
N GLY A 171 -21.44 1.57 -2.44
CA GLY A 171 -20.71 0.96 -3.54
C GLY A 171 -19.30 1.53 -3.71
N ILE A 172 -18.73 2.13 -2.67
CA ILE A 172 -17.34 2.63 -2.67
C ILE A 172 -16.39 1.46 -2.39
N LEU A 173 -15.44 1.22 -3.29
CA LEU A 173 -14.34 0.27 -3.12
C LEU A 173 -13.06 1.01 -2.79
N ILE A 174 -12.57 0.88 -1.55
CA ILE A 174 -11.22 1.32 -1.16
C ILE A 174 -10.25 0.23 -1.57
N THR A 175 -9.33 0.54 -2.48
CA THR A 175 -8.37 -0.42 -3.06
C THR A 175 -6.99 -0.36 -2.41
N ALA A 176 -6.78 0.55 -1.44
CA ALA A 176 -5.49 0.81 -0.81
C ALA A 176 -4.36 0.94 -1.85
N ASP A 177 -3.32 0.10 -1.81
CA ASP A 177 -2.16 0.17 -2.71
C ASP A 177 -2.30 -0.62 -4.02
N ILE A 178 -3.53 -0.94 -4.39
CA ILE A 178 -3.88 -1.07 -5.81
C ILE A 178 -4.21 0.35 -6.29
N ASP A 179 -3.15 1.13 -6.53
CA ASP A 179 -3.18 2.59 -6.54
C ASP A 179 -3.38 3.20 -7.94
N PHE A 180 -3.48 2.35 -8.97
CA PHE A 180 -3.65 2.78 -10.37
C PHE A 180 -2.53 3.69 -10.90
N SER A 181 -1.36 3.70 -10.26
CA SER A 181 -0.23 4.52 -10.68
C SER A 181 0.34 4.10 -12.03
N SER A 182 0.94 5.04 -12.75
CA SER A 182 1.63 4.75 -14.02
C SER A 182 2.89 3.90 -13.85
N PHE A 183 3.48 3.88 -12.66
CA PHE A 183 4.54 2.94 -12.33
C PHE A 183 4.02 1.51 -12.42
N GLY A 184 2.81 1.26 -11.95
CA GLY A 184 2.20 -0.05 -11.81
C GLY A 184 2.42 -0.63 -10.42
N PRO A 185 2.18 -1.93 -10.22
CA PRO A 185 2.19 -2.54 -8.91
C PRO A 185 3.54 -2.43 -8.20
N TRP A 186 3.49 -2.07 -6.91
CA TRP A 186 4.64 -2.09 -6.02
C TRP A 186 4.73 -3.46 -5.33
N TYR A 187 5.84 -4.17 -5.53
CA TYR A 187 6.13 -5.49 -4.94
C TYR A 187 7.60 -5.62 -4.54
N CYS A 188 8.12 -4.55 -3.93
CA CYS A 188 9.52 -4.45 -3.55
C CYS A 188 9.87 -5.18 -2.26
N ASN A 189 8.87 -5.55 -1.48
CA ASN A 189 9.04 -6.21 -0.19
C ASN A 189 9.21 -7.72 -0.36
N PRO A 190 9.98 -8.42 0.49
CA PRO A 190 10.19 -9.86 0.40
C PRO A 190 8.90 -10.69 0.35
N GLU A 191 7.90 -10.33 1.16
CA GLU A 191 6.59 -10.99 1.28
C GLU A 191 5.65 -10.76 0.10
N ALA A 192 5.92 -9.79 -0.76
CA ALA A 192 5.09 -9.54 -1.93
C ALA A 192 5.10 -10.72 -2.91
N ASP A 193 3.96 -11.01 -3.50
CA ASP A 193 3.76 -12.09 -4.47
C ASP A 193 3.02 -11.59 -5.71
N ILE A 194 3.68 -11.68 -6.88
CA ILE A 194 3.14 -11.13 -8.15
C ILE A 194 1.88 -11.87 -8.59
N GLU A 195 1.83 -13.19 -8.44
CA GLU A 195 0.69 -13.99 -8.92
C GLU A 195 -0.54 -13.82 -8.04
N LEU A 196 -0.29 -13.83 -6.73
CA LEU A 196 -1.34 -13.56 -5.74
C LEU A 196 -1.88 -12.13 -5.89
N PHE A 197 -1.00 -11.16 -6.13
CA PHE A 197 -1.38 -9.77 -6.39
C PHE A 197 -2.27 -9.66 -7.63
N ARG A 198 -1.86 -10.27 -8.77
CA ARG A 198 -2.67 -10.32 -9.99
C ARG A 198 -4.04 -10.98 -9.77
N ALA A 199 -4.08 -12.06 -8.99
CA ALA A 199 -5.33 -12.76 -8.69
C ALA A 199 -6.29 -11.88 -7.88
N ASN A 200 -5.78 -11.18 -6.86
CA ASN A 200 -6.57 -10.28 -6.03
C ASN A 200 -7.05 -9.03 -6.78
N ILE A 201 -6.22 -8.45 -7.65
CA ILE A 201 -6.67 -7.36 -8.54
C ILE A 201 -7.87 -7.81 -9.37
N ARG A 202 -7.84 -9.02 -9.96
CA ARG A 202 -8.98 -9.55 -10.73
C ARG A 202 -10.21 -9.79 -9.86
N LYS A 203 -10.01 -10.30 -8.62
CA LYS A 203 -11.10 -10.47 -7.62
C LYS A 203 -11.79 -9.13 -7.36
N LEU A 204 -11.03 -8.08 -7.07
CA LEU A 204 -11.57 -6.75 -6.79
C LEU A 204 -12.25 -6.12 -8.01
N MET A 205 -11.67 -6.25 -9.19
CA MET A 205 -12.25 -5.75 -10.43
C MET A 205 -13.64 -6.36 -10.74
N ALA A 206 -13.89 -7.58 -10.27
CA ALA A 206 -15.17 -8.27 -10.45
C ALA A 206 -16.26 -7.88 -9.44
N LEU A 207 -15.92 -7.18 -8.34
CA LEU A 207 -16.87 -6.79 -7.31
C LEU A 207 -17.92 -5.78 -7.81
N PRO A 208 -19.10 -5.71 -7.18
CA PRO A 208 -20.18 -4.79 -7.57
C PRO A 208 -20.00 -3.40 -6.96
N TYR A 209 -18.91 -2.69 -7.31
CA TYR A 209 -18.68 -1.32 -6.86
C TYR A 209 -19.10 -0.29 -7.92
N SER A 210 -19.32 0.94 -7.50
CA SER A 210 -19.66 2.10 -8.35
C SER A 210 -18.58 3.18 -8.39
N GLN A 211 -17.59 3.12 -7.48
CA GLN A 211 -16.47 4.03 -7.40
C GLN A 211 -15.26 3.30 -6.80
N ALA A 212 -14.08 3.49 -7.37
CA ALA A 212 -12.83 2.96 -6.86
C ALA A 212 -11.95 4.08 -6.28
N CYS A 213 -11.38 3.83 -5.11
CA CYS A 213 -10.66 4.81 -4.31
C CYS A 213 -9.36 4.21 -3.81
N SER A 214 -8.22 4.77 -4.19
CA SER A 214 -6.89 4.26 -3.82
C SER A 214 -6.10 5.21 -2.94
N SER A 215 -5.04 4.70 -2.31
CA SER A 215 -4.25 5.48 -1.36
C SER A 215 -3.36 6.54 -2.01
N HIS A 216 -3.07 6.47 -3.32
CA HIS A 216 -2.11 7.37 -3.97
C HIS A 216 -2.65 8.11 -5.20
N ASN A 217 -3.92 7.92 -5.52
CA ASN A 217 -4.59 8.63 -6.61
C ASN A 217 -5.97 9.18 -6.20
N THR A 218 -6.52 10.05 -7.03
CA THR A 218 -7.87 10.57 -6.83
C THR A 218 -8.92 9.49 -7.09
N PRO A 219 -10.07 9.55 -6.42
CA PRO A 219 -11.18 8.62 -6.64
C PRO A 219 -11.65 8.56 -8.09
N ILE A 220 -11.92 7.36 -8.57
CA ILE A 220 -12.38 7.08 -9.94
C ILE A 220 -13.87 6.73 -9.87
N LYS A 221 -14.71 7.60 -10.46
CA LYS A 221 -16.16 7.36 -10.54
C LYS A 221 -16.46 6.27 -11.58
N GLY A 222 -17.42 5.43 -11.27
CA GLY A 222 -17.79 4.30 -12.10
C GLY A 222 -16.89 3.08 -11.87
N ARG A 223 -16.98 2.14 -12.78
CA ARG A 223 -16.13 0.93 -12.74
C ARG A 223 -14.76 1.23 -13.34
N ALA A 224 -13.73 1.07 -12.55
CA ALA A 224 -12.34 1.36 -12.92
C ALA A 224 -11.67 0.18 -13.68
N VAL A 225 -12.36 -0.47 -14.60
CA VAL A 225 -11.87 -1.69 -15.29
C VAL A 225 -10.61 -1.41 -16.09
N SER A 226 -10.61 -0.33 -16.88
CA SER A 226 -9.46 0.10 -17.68
C SER A 226 -8.25 0.46 -16.81
N GLU A 227 -8.49 1.06 -15.66
CA GLU A 227 -7.45 1.46 -14.70
C GLU A 227 -6.83 0.22 -14.03
N PHE A 228 -7.64 -0.75 -13.64
CA PHE A 228 -7.16 -2.04 -13.15
C PHE A 228 -6.32 -2.78 -14.20
N GLU A 229 -6.78 -2.83 -15.47
CA GLU A 229 -6.05 -3.46 -16.57
C GLU A 229 -4.72 -2.74 -16.84
N ALA A 230 -4.72 -1.41 -16.89
CA ALA A 230 -3.52 -0.60 -17.08
C ALA A 230 -2.52 -0.78 -15.93
N PHE A 231 -3.01 -0.87 -14.69
CA PHE A 231 -2.20 -1.15 -13.51
C PHE A 231 -1.57 -2.55 -13.58
N MET A 232 -2.37 -3.58 -13.87
CA MET A 232 -1.87 -4.96 -14.07
C MET A 232 -0.84 -5.08 -15.19
N ALA A 233 -0.99 -4.31 -16.28
CA ALA A 233 0.00 -4.28 -17.35
C ALA A 233 1.38 -3.78 -16.87
N GLY A 234 1.45 -3.15 -15.69
CA GLY A 234 2.69 -2.77 -15.02
C GLY A 234 3.60 -3.96 -14.73
N PHE A 235 3.04 -5.12 -14.36
CA PHE A 235 3.84 -6.33 -14.16
C PHE A 235 4.61 -6.74 -15.44
N ASP A 236 3.97 -6.63 -16.60
CA ASP A 236 4.61 -6.99 -17.88
C ASP A 236 5.61 -5.91 -18.31
N ARG A 237 5.32 -4.63 -18.04
CA ARG A 237 6.29 -3.54 -18.22
C ARG A 237 7.56 -3.73 -17.40
N HIS A 238 7.44 -4.22 -16.15
CA HIS A 238 8.59 -4.52 -15.29
C HIS A 238 9.33 -5.80 -15.75
N ARG A 239 8.59 -6.82 -16.22
CA ARG A 239 9.16 -8.09 -16.68
C ARG A 239 10.10 -7.92 -17.87
N ARG A 240 9.73 -7.07 -18.84
CA ARG A 240 10.44 -6.91 -20.11
C ARG A 240 11.90 -6.50 -19.94
N PRO A 241 12.27 -5.42 -19.23
CA PRO A 241 13.66 -5.01 -19.09
C PRO A 241 14.51 -6.05 -18.34
N VAL A 242 13.94 -6.81 -17.39
CA VAL A 242 14.67 -7.89 -16.70
C VAL A 242 15.02 -9.00 -17.69
N LEU A 243 14.07 -9.43 -18.53
CA LEU A 243 14.30 -10.44 -19.57
C LEU A 243 15.36 -9.98 -20.59
N GLU A 244 15.32 -8.72 -21.01
CA GLU A 244 16.30 -8.14 -21.96
C GLU A 244 17.70 -8.14 -21.35
N LEU A 245 17.83 -7.84 -20.04
CA LEU A 245 19.11 -7.82 -19.33
C LEU A 245 19.68 -9.22 -19.04
N CYS A 246 18.92 -10.29 -19.25
CA CYS A 246 19.42 -11.67 -19.15
C CYS A 246 20.27 -12.13 -20.37
N HIS A 247 20.74 -11.22 -21.20
CA HIS A 247 21.61 -11.52 -22.33
C HIS A 247 22.89 -10.68 -22.27
N PRO A 248 24.10 -11.28 -22.38
CA PRO A 248 24.41 -12.71 -22.61
C PRO A 248 24.20 -13.61 -21.38
N SER A 249 24.43 -13.14 -20.17
CA SER A 249 24.18 -13.80 -18.88
C SER A 249 24.44 -12.79 -17.77
N THR A 250 23.65 -12.80 -16.71
CA THR A 250 23.67 -11.76 -15.68
C THR A 250 23.34 -12.30 -14.30
N THR A 251 23.57 -11.50 -13.26
CA THR A 251 23.17 -11.73 -11.87
C THR A 251 22.13 -10.72 -11.44
N VAL A 252 21.42 -11.00 -10.32
CA VAL A 252 20.50 -10.02 -9.71
C VAL A 252 21.20 -8.69 -9.43
N ALA A 253 22.42 -8.72 -8.92
CA ALA A 253 23.19 -7.51 -8.61
C ALA A 253 23.55 -6.70 -9.86
N GLU A 254 23.93 -7.36 -10.96
CA GLU A 254 24.24 -6.71 -12.23
C GLU A 254 22.99 -6.07 -12.86
N ILE A 255 21.82 -6.73 -12.78
CA ILE A 255 20.54 -6.14 -13.22
C ILE A 255 20.15 -4.94 -12.34
N SER A 256 20.23 -5.09 -11.00
CA SER A 256 19.89 -4.02 -10.06
C SER A 256 20.79 -2.79 -10.24
N ALA A 257 22.06 -2.98 -10.60
CA ALA A 257 22.98 -1.89 -10.89
C ALA A 257 22.58 -1.05 -12.12
N LYS A 258 21.76 -1.61 -13.04
CA LYS A 258 21.18 -0.89 -14.19
C LYS A 258 19.93 -0.08 -13.83
N SER A 259 19.37 -0.30 -12.64
CA SER A 259 18.16 0.35 -12.16
C SER A 259 17.00 0.36 -13.17
N PRO A 260 16.51 -0.83 -13.60
CA PRO A 260 15.54 -0.94 -14.69
C PRO A 260 14.19 -0.30 -14.35
N PHE A 261 13.83 -0.20 -13.08
CA PHE A 261 12.53 0.31 -12.64
C PHE A 261 12.61 1.76 -12.17
N PHE A 262 13.51 2.07 -11.23
CA PHE A 262 13.56 3.38 -10.60
C PHE A 262 14.43 4.39 -11.33
N LYS A 263 15.33 3.94 -12.24
CA LYS A 263 16.18 4.82 -13.05
C LYS A 263 16.98 5.83 -12.21
N GLY A 264 17.42 5.42 -11.03
CA GLY A 264 18.18 6.25 -10.10
C GLY A 264 17.36 7.33 -9.37
N ARG A 265 16.04 7.22 -9.30
CA ARG A 265 15.16 8.19 -8.59
C ARG A 265 15.35 8.17 -7.08
N PHE A 266 15.73 7.04 -6.49
CA PHE A 266 16.07 7.00 -5.07
C PHE A 266 17.42 7.66 -4.84
N LEU A 267 17.46 8.60 -3.90
CA LEU A 267 18.71 9.24 -3.47
C LEU A 267 19.59 8.24 -2.72
N ASP A 268 18.99 7.34 -1.97
CA ASP A 268 19.67 6.30 -1.22
C ASP A 268 19.92 5.05 -2.07
N ARG A 269 21.19 4.73 -2.26
CA ARG A 269 21.62 3.62 -3.12
C ARG A 269 21.42 2.25 -2.49
N VAL A 270 21.48 2.13 -1.17
CA VAL A 270 21.22 0.86 -0.46
C VAL A 270 19.75 0.51 -0.59
N ILE A 271 18.86 1.45 -0.27
CA ILE A 271 17.41 1.30 -0.41
C ILE A 271 17.04 0.93 -1.86
N GLN A 272 17.56 1.69 -2.84
CA GLN A 272 17.27 1.41 -4.24
C GLN A 272 17.67 -0.02 -4.65
N ARG A 273 18.90 -0.44 -4.32
CA ARG A 273 19.38 -1.79 -4.66
C ARG A 273 18.56 -2.88 -3.97
N THR A 274 18.17 -2.66 -2.72
CA THR A 274 17.36 -3.58 -1.94
C THR A 274 16.00 -3.77 -2.61
N PHE A 275 15.28 -2.71 -2.88
CA PHE A 275 13.95 -2.77 -3.47
C PHE A 275 13.97 -3.30 -4.91
N GLU A 276 14.87 -2.80 -5.76
CA GLU A 276 15.02 -3.36 -7.11
C GLU A 276 15.45 -4.81 -7.10
N GLY A 277 16.37 -5.19 -6.20
CA GLY A 277 16.81 -6.57 -6.04
C GLY A 277 15.67 -7.51 -5.71
N ASN A 278 14.76 -7.11 -4.82
CA ASN A 278 13.59 -7.90 -4.46
C ASN A 278 12.61 -8.05 -5.63
N MET A 279 12.32 -6.97 -6.36
CA MET A 279 11.49 -7.03 -7.58
C MET A 279 12.11 -7.95 -8.65
N ILE A 280 13.41 -7.78 -8.92
CA ILE A 280 14.15 -8.56 -9.92
C ILE A 280 14.12 -10.05 -9.58
N LYS A 281 14.36 -10.43 -8.32
CA LYS A 281 14.30 -11.84 -7.87
C LYS A 281 12.95 -12.47 -8.19
N LYS A 282 11.85 -11.79 -7.87
CA LYS A 282 10.49 -12.28 -8.14
C LYS A 282 10.23 -12.46 -9.64
N ILE A 283 10.64 -11.48 -10.44
CA ILE A 283 10.50 -11.55 -11.90
C ILE A 283 11.35 -12.69 -12.48
N LEU A 284 12.60 -12.84 -12.04
CA LEU A 284 13.47 -13.91 -12.50
C LEU A 284 12.90 -15.30 -12.15
N ALA A 285 12.35 -15.46 -10.95
CA ALA A 285 11.69 -16.70 -10.56
C ALA A 285 10.53 -17.06 -11.52
N LEU A 286 9.71 -16.08 -11.90
CA LEU A 286 8.65 -16.28 -12.90
C LEU A 286 9.22 -16.59 -14.29
N LEU A 287 10.27 -15.88 -14.74
CA LEU A 287 10.91 -16.11 -16.03
C LEU A 287 11.55 -17.51 -16.13
N VAL A 288 12.15 -18.00 -15.05
CA VAL A 288 12.71 -19.36 -14.98
C VAL A 288 11.59 -20.40 -15.02
N ARG A 289 10.55 -20.23 -14.22
CA ARG A 289 9.39 -21.11 -14.22
C ARG A 289 8.73 -21.22 -15.60
N ASP A 290 8.64 -20.08 -16.30
CA ASP A 290 8.03 -20.01 -17.65
C ASP A 290 8.98 -20.49 -18.76
N GLY A 291 10.21 -20.93 -18.45
CA GLY A 291 11.21 -21.39 -19.41
C GLY A 291 11.81 -20.30 -20.31
N ALA A 292 11.58 -19.02 -19.98
CA ALA A 292 12.12 -17.90 -20.74
C ALA A 292 13.58 -17.53 -20.36
N VAL A 293 14.02 -17.97 -19.16
CA VAL A 293 15.36 -17.77 -18.61
C VAL A 293 15.82 -19.07 -17.95
N GLU A 294 17.09 -19.42 -18.15
CA GLU A 294 17.77 -20.50 -17.43
C GLU A 294 18.59 -19.90 -16.28
N GLU A 295 18.59 -20.58 -15.12
CA GLU A 295 19.44 -20.26 -13.99
C GLU A 295 20.55 -21.30 -13.83
N SER A 296 21.77 -20.84 -13.68
CA SER A 296 22.92 -21.68 -13.32
C SER A 296 23.85 -20.92 -12.39
N VAL A 297 24.05 -21.45 -11.19
CA VAL A 297 24.97 -20.91 -10.18
C VAL A 297 24.73 -19.40 -9.91
N GLY A 298 23.44 -19.00 -9.75
CA GLY A 298 23.05 -17.63 -9.49
C GLY A 298 23.21 -16.67 -10.67
N ARG A 299 23.45 -17.20 -11.88
CA ARG A 299 23.46 -16.45 -13.13
C ARG A 299 22.25 -16.82 -13.97
N PHE A 300 21.70 -15.84 -14.62
CA PHE A 300 20.46 -15.92 -15.40
C PHE A 300 20.76 -15.62 -16.87
N ARG A 301 20.29 -16.48 -17.75
CA ARG A 301 20.47 -16.35 -19.20
C ARG A 301 19.14 -16.55 -19.93
N ARG A 302 18.82 -15.63 -20.83
CA ARG A 302 17.66 -15.78 -21.71
C ARG A 302 17.83 -17.00 -22.61
N VAL A 303 16.78 -17.81 -22.73
CA VAL A 303 16.68 -18.97 -23.64
C VAL A 303 16.44 -18.50 -25.06
#